data_e10a11452dd14c3a34ed3767032b8a61
#
_entry.id   e10a11452dd14c3a34ed3767032b8a61
#
_cell.length_a   1.000
_cell.length_b   1.000
_cell.length_c   1.000
_cell.angle_alpha   90.00
_cell.angle_beta   90.00
_cell.angle_gamma   90.00
#
_symmetry.space_group_name_H-M   'P 1'
#
loop_
_entity.id
_entity.type
_entity.pdbx_description
1 polymer ?
#
loop_
_entity_poly.entity_id
_entity_poly.type
_entity_poly.pdbx_seq_one_letter_code
_entity_poly.pdbx_strand_id
1 'polypeptide(L)'
;HITVAASITAKCIGERELAAAHCAHLGPEDLMLLDRGYESFWLFKLIMESNANVCARVSCNKLKVVKAFLQSGESDRIVKLSCTPNSARKCAEFELDKKPLKLRLVRVDLPTGESEVLITSLTERGKYPVEIFGDLYHQRWPVEEDYKVMKSRIQIENFSGKTVHSVYQDFYAKVFTKNFAAILIQSVSD
;
A
#
# COMPACT_ATOMS: atom_id res chain seq x y z
N HIS A 1 10.11 -8.73 10.46
CA HIS A 1 8.82 -8.10 10.10
C HIS A 1 7.66 -8.88 10.64
N ILE A 2 6.63 -8.17 11.12
CA ILE A 2 5.38 -8.74 11.65
C ILE A 2 4.25 -8.45 10.65
N THR A 3 3.45 -9.48 10.36
CA THR A 3 2.23 -9.33 9.56
C THR A 3 1.10 -8.87 10.47
N VAL A 4 0.67 -7.62 10.34
CA VAL A 4 -0.42 -7.03 11.14
C VAL A 4 -1.78 -7.54 10.67
N ALA A 5 -1.97 -7.65 9.37
CA ALA A 5 -3.20 -8.15 8.77
C ALA A 5 -2.89 -9.02 7.54
N ALA A 6 -3.64 -10.07 7.37
CA ALA A 6 -3.56 -10.95 6.22
C ALA A 6 -4.97 -11.43 5.85
N SER A 7 -5.24 -11.54 4.56
CA SER A 7 -6.53 -12.00 4.05
C SER A 7 -6.33 -13.09 3.01
N ILE A 8 -7.18 -14.11 3.08
CA ILE A 8 -7.33 -15.12 2.03
C ILE A 8 -8.78 -15.09 1.55
N THR A 9 -8.98 -15.11 0.25
CA THR A 9 -10.33 -15.03 -0.35
C THR A 9 -10.37 -15.77 -1.66
N ALA A 10 -11.59 -16.00 -2.16
CA ALA A 10 -11.80 -16.51 -3.51
C ALA A 10 -11.26 -15.51 -4.55
N LYS A 11 -10.80 -16.03 -5.68
CA LYS A 11 -10.13 -15.26 -6.76
C LYS A 11 -10.97 -14.11 -7.36
N CYS A 12 -12.24 -14.01 -7.02
CA CYS A 12 -13.16 -12.99 -7.56
C CYS A 12 -13.06 -11.62 -6.85
N ILE A 13 -12.37 -11.51 -5.71
CA ILE A 13 -12.18 -10.24 -4.99
C ILE A 13 -10.86 -9.60 -5.43
N GLY A 14 -10.90 -8.32 -5.80
CA GLY A 14 -9.73 -7.58 -6.24
C GLY A 14 -8.77 -7.23 -5.08
N GLU A 15 -7.49 -7.10 -5.40
CA GLU A 15 -6.45 -6.76 -4.41
C GLU A 15 -6.71 -5.42 -3.70
N ARG A 16 -7.33 -4.45 -4.39
CA ARG A 16 -7.66 -3.15 -3.79
C ARG A 16 -8.79 -3.25 -2.77
N GLU A 17 -9.77 -4.10 -3.01
CA GLU A 17 -10.85 -4.39 -2.06
C GLU A 17 -10.32 -5.11 -0.82
N LEU A 18 -9.34 -6.01 -1.00
CA LEU A 18 -8.64 -6.62 0.13
C LEU A 18 -7.82 -5.61 0.92
N ALA A 19 -7.10 -4.71 0.24
CA ALA A 19 -6.37 -3.64 0.89
C ALA A 19 -7.32 -2.70 1.67
N ALA A 20 -8.52 -2.43 1.15
CA ALA A 20 -9.53 -1.63 1.84
C ALA A 20 -9.96 -2.26 3.17
N ALA A 21 -10.10 -3.57 3.23
CA ALA A 21 -10.42 -4.27 4.49
C ALA A 21 -9.33 -4.09 5.56
N HIS A 22 -8.09 -3.90 5.15
CA HIS A 22 -6.97 -3.66 6.07
C HIS A 22 -6.94 -2.23 6.63
N CYS A 23 -7.65 -1.28 6.01
CA CYS A 23 -7.71 0.11 6.50
C CYS A 23 -8.29 0.24 7.93
N ALA A 24 -9.07 -0.73 8.37
CA ALA A 24 -9.59 -0.78 9.75
C ALA A 24 -8.48 -0.93 10.83
N HIS A 25 -7.28 -1.33 10.43
CA HIS A 25 -6.13 -1.47 11.33
C HIS A 25 -5.19 -0.25 11.31
N LEU A 26 -5.51 0.78 10.51
CA LEU A 26 -4.67 1.97 10.37
C LEU A 26 -5.08 3.06 11.34
N GLY A 27 -4.09 3.82 11.80
CA GLY A 27 -4.25 4.98 12.67
C GLY A 27 -3.48 6.21 12.18
N PRO A 28 -3.54 7.33 12.93
CA PRO A 28 -2.97 8.63 12.52
C PRO A 28 -1.45 8.62 12.31
N GLU A 29 -0.74 7.74 12.99
CA GLU A 29 0.73 7.62 12.89
C GLU A 29 1.16 6.68 11.75
N ASP A 30 0.20 6.00 11.10
CA ASP A 30 0.50 5.01 10.08
C ASP A 30 0.65 5.64 8.68
N LEU A 31 1.57 5.09 7.92
CA LEU A 31 1.79 5.36 6.50
C LEU A 31 1.65 4.07 5.69
N MET A 32 0.61 3.99 4.87
CA MET A 32 0.41 2.85 3.99
C MET A 32 1.23 3.01 2.71
N LEU A 33 2.22 2.14 2.51
CA LEU A 33 3.04 2.10 1.30
C LEU A 33 2.42 1.14 0.28
N LEU A 34 2.13 1.66 -0.90
CA LEU A 34 1.40 0.93 -1.94
C LEU A 34 2.19 0.85 -3.24
N ASP A 35 2.12 -0.30 -3.93
CA ASP A 35 2.67 -0.45 -5.26
C ASP A 35 1.74 0.13 -6.35
N ARG A 36 2.24 0.20 -7.56
CA ARG A 36 1.59 0.71 -8.77
C ARG A 36 0.22 0.08 -9.04
N GLY A 37 0.01 -1.19 -8.64
CA GLY A 37 -1.26 -1.90 -8.76
C GLY A 37 -2.41 -1.28 -7.97
N TYR A 38 -2.11 -0.57 -6.89
CA TYR A 38 -3.09 -0.02 -5.95
C TYR A 38 -3.50 1.43 -6.26
N GLU A 39 -2.96 2.05 -7.31
CA GLU A 39 -3.27 3.41 -7.72
C GLU A 39 -4.77 3.59 -7.95
N SER A 40 -5.46 4.28 -7.02
CA SER A 40 -6.90 4.47 -7.07
C SER A 40 -7.34 5.63 -6.16
N PHE A 41 -8.19 6.54 -6.71
CA PHE A 41 -8.74 7.65 -5.93
C PHE A 41 -9.50 7.18 -4.68
N TRP A 42 -10.40 6.20 -4.83
CA TRP A 42 -11.25 5.74 -3.74
C TRP A 42 -10.46 5.07 -2.61
N LEU A 43 -9.39 4.33 -2.94
CA LEU A 43 -8.54 3.69 -1.94
C LEU A 43 -7.71 4.72 -1.16
N PHE A 44 -7.13 5.71 -1.87
CA PHE A 44 -6.42 6.81 -1.20
C PHE A 44 -7.36 7.60 -0.29
N LYS A 45 -8.59 7.86 -0.76
CA LYS A 45 -9.62 8.53 0.03
C LYS A 45 -9.95 7.75 1.29
N LEU A 46 -10.18 6.44 1.20
CA LEU A 46 -10.49 5.57 2.33
C LEU A 46 -9.35 5.57 3.36
N ILE A 47 -8.10 5.43 2.94
CA ILE A 47 -6.94 5.48 3.83
C ILE A 47 -6.88 6.82 4.58
N MET A 48 -7.06 7.93 3.85
CA MET A 48 -7.02 9.26 4.46
C MET A 48 -8.21 9.52 5.40
N GLU A 49 -9.39 8.96 5.15
CA GLU A 49 -10.54 9.03 6.05
C GLU A 49 -10.37 8.16 7.30
N SER A 50 -9.52 7.14 7.25
CA SER A 50 -9.06 6.40 8.44
C SER A 50 -8.02 7.18 9.26
N ASN A 51 -7.77 8.45 8.94
CA ASN A 51 -6.74 9.34 9.49
C ASN A 51 -5.29 8.87 9.26
N ALA A 52 -5.07 7.84 8.45
CA ALA A 52 -3.74 7.38 8.10
C ALA A 52 -3.18 8.12 6.87
N ASN A 53 -1.89 7.97 6.66
CA ASN A 53 -1.21 8.51 5.50
C ASN A 53 -1.03 7.45 4.40
N VAL A 54 -0.86 7.90 3.16
CA VAL A 54 -0.61 7.05 2.01
C VAL A 54 0.60 7.55 1.23
N CYS A 55 1.43 6.62 0.78
CA CYS A 55 2.45 6.85 -0.24
C CYS A 55 2.43 5.69 -1.23
N ALA A 56 2.18 5.99 -2.49
CA ALA A 56 2.03 5.00 -3.54
C ALA A 56 2.91 5.31 -4.75
N ARG A 57 3.51 4.29 -5.34
CA ARG A 57 4.09 4.41 -6.66
C ARG A 57 2.99 4.49 -7.69
N VAL A 58 3.10 5.43 -8.63
CA VAL A 58 2.09 5.64 -9.68
C VAL A 58 2.65 5.42 -11.08
N SER A 59 1.76 5.03 -11.98
CA SER A 59 2.12 4.86 -13.39
C SER A 59 2.31 6.22 -14.05
N CYS A 60 3.44 6.41 -14.72
CA CYS A 60 3.76 7.63 -15.47
C CYS A 60 2.75 7.91 -16.59
N ASN A 61 1.97 6.93 -17.01
CA ASN A 61 1.11 7.01 -18.20
C ASN A 61 -0.40 7.07 -17.90
N LYS A 62 -0.86 6.78 -16.70
CA LYS A 62 -2.29 6.69 -16.38
C LYS A 62 -2.92 8.03 -16.01
N LEU A 63 -2.32 8.76 -15.10
CA LEU A 63 -2.87 10.02 -14.59
C LEU A 63 -2.35 11.22 -15.36
N LYS A 64 -3.27 12.08 -15.84
CA LYS A 64 -2.90 13.32 -16.54
C LYS A 64 -2.01 14.23 -15.70
N VAL A 65 -2.26 14.31 -14.39
CA VAL A 65 -1.47 15.11 -13.45
C VAL A 65 -0.03 14.61 -13.32
N VAL A 66 0.18 13.28 -13.39
CA VAL A 66 1.52 12.68 -13.35
C VAL A 66 2.28 12.94 -14.63
N LYS A 67 1.62 12.83 -15.80
CA LYS A 67 2.23 13.19 -17.09
C LYS A 67 2.69 14.65 -17.12
N ALA A 68 1.81 15.57 -16.70
CA ALA A 68 2.13 17.01 -16.64
C ALA A 68 3.27 17.31 -15.65
N PHE A 69 3.32 16.57 -14.54
CA PHE A 69 4.40 16.68 -13.56
C PHE A 69 5.75 16.22 -14.15
N LEU A 70 5.80 15.08 -14.82
CA LEU A 70 7.02 14.60 -15.46
C LEU A 70 7.52 15.52 -16.56
N GLN A 71 6.60 16.07 -17.36
CA GLN A 71 6.93 17.01 -18.45
C GLN A 71 7.47 18.35 -17.93
N SER A 72 7.12 18.75 -16.70
CA SER A 72 7.61 20.00 -16.11
C SER A 72 9.05 19.95 -15.62
N GLY A 73 9.62 18.77 -15.45
CA GLY A 73 10.95 18.57 -14.87
C GLY A 73 11.03 18.81 -13.35
N GLU A 74 9.90 19.12 -12.70
CA GLU A 74 9.89 19.31 -11.24
C GLU A 74 10.15 18.01 -10.50
N SER A 75 10.74 18.11 -9.31
CA SER A 75 10.93 16.97 -8.39
C SER A 75 9.80 16.84 -7.37
N ASP A 76 8.98 17.90 -7.18
CA ASP A 76 7.98 18.00 -6.12
C ASP A 76 6.83 18.94 -6.50
N ARG A 77 5.60 18.46 -6.45
CA ARG A 77 4.41 19.26 -6.74
C ARG A 77 3.20 18.83 -5.93
N ILE A 78 2.51 19.82 -5.33
CA ILE A 78 1.18 19.59 -4.76
C ILE A 78 0.14 19.56 -5.89
N VAL A 79 -0.69 18.56 -5.91
CA VAL A 79 -1.73 18.34 -6.91
C VAL A 79 -3.10 18.09 -6.28
N LYS A 80 -4.16 18.31 -7.06
CA LYS A 80 -5.52 17.90 -6.72
C LYS A 80 -5.90 16.70 -7.59
N LEU A 81 -6.12 15.55 -6.96
CA LEU A 81 -6.61 14.35 -7.61
C LEU A 81 -8.13 14.33 -7.53
N SER A 82 -8.80 14.37 -8.68
CA SER A 82 -10.26 14.35 -8.78
C SER A 82 -10.79 12.91 -8.89
N CYS A 83 -12.00 12.71 -8.38
CA CYS A 83 -12.70 11.45 -8.50
C CYS A 83 -13.03 11.15 -9.96
N THR A 84 -12.67 9.97 -10.43
CA THR A 84 -13.04 9.50 -11.78
C THR A 84 -14.39 8.77 -11.75
N PRO A 85 -15.09 8.63 -12.90
CA PRO A 85 -16.35 7.86 -12.95
C PRO A 85 -16.21 6.43 -12.40
N ASN A 86 -15.09 5.76 -12.68
CA ASN A 86 -14.81 4.42 -12.16
C ASN A 86 -14.64 4.41 -10.64
N SER A 87 -14.00 5.44 -10.08
CA SER A 87 -13.85 5.59 -8.63
C SER A 87 -15.15 6.01 -7.95
N ALA A 88 -16.04 6.72 -8.65
CA ALA A 88 -17.29 7.23 -8.08
C ALA A 88 -18.22 6.12 -7.59
N ARG A 89 -18.27 4.97 -8.29
CA ARG A 89 -19.03 3.81 -7.86
C ARG A 89 -18.47 3.23 -6.56
N LYS A 90 -17.15 3.08 -6.48
CA LYS A 90 -16.49 2.60 -5.27
C LYS A 90 -16.61 3.59 -4.11
N CYS A 91 -16.54 4.89 -4.36
CA CYS A 91 -16.82 5.88 -3.33
C CYS A 91 -18.22 5.73 -2.74
N ALA A 92 -19.23 5.47 -3.59
CA ALA A 92 -20.59 5.24 -3.11
C ALA A 92 -20.72 3.94 -2.29
N GLU A 93 -20.00 2.87 -2.72
CA GLU A 93 -19.98 1.58 -2.01
C GLU A 93 -19.35 1.68 -0.60
N PHE A 94 -18.34 2.53 -0.44
CA PHE A 94 -17.65 2.76 0.82
C PHE A 94 -18.08 4.06 1.54
N GLU A 95 -19.20 4.67 1.14
CA GLU A 95 -19.77 5.90 1.72
C GLU A 95 -18.79 7.10 1.75
N LEU A 96 -17.85 7.15 0.81
CA LEU A 96 -16.84 8.19 0.71
C LEU A 96 -17.34 9.40 -0.08
N ASP A 97 -16.98 10.61 0.34
CA ASP A 97 -17.23 11.80 -0.47
C ASP A 97 -16.34 11.83 -1.74
N LYS A 98 -16.73 12.66 -2.71
CA LYS A 98 -16.03 12.78 -4.00
C LYS A 98 -15.20 14.05 -4.12
N LYS A 99 -14.95 14.74 -3.00
CA LYS A 99 -14.13 15.95 -3.01
C LYS A 99 -12.70 15.61 -3.45
N PRO A 100 -12.09 16.46 -4.27
CA PRO A 100 -10.71 16.25 -4.71
C PRO A 100 -9.75 16.08 -3.54
N LEU A 101 -8.83 15.13 -3.66
CA LEU A 101 -7.76 14.91 -2.69
C LEU A 101 -6.60 15.86 -2.97
N LYS A 102 -6.13 16.54 -1.94
CA LYS A 102 -4.86 17.28 -1.98
C LYS A 102 -3.74 16.28 -1.71
N LEU A 103 -2.93 16.02 -2.71
CA LEU A 103 -1.82 15.08 -2.67
C LEU A 103 -0.54 15.74 -3.17
N ARG A 104 0.58 15.09 -2.94
CA ARG A 104 1.90 15.53 -3.38
C ARG A 104 2.47 14.49 -4.35
N LEU A 105 3.00 14.93 -5.47
CA LEU A 105 3.82 14.13 -6.37
C LEU A 105 5.29 14.38 -6.03
N VAL A 106 6.04 13.31 -5.89
CA VAL A 106 7.48 13.34 -5.64
C VAL A 106 8.16 12.46 -6.67
N ARG A 107 9.20 12.99 -7.32
CA ARG A 107 10.05 12.25 -8.22
C ARG A 107 11.23 11.67 -7.42
N VAL A 108 11.45 10.39 -7.59
CA VAL A 108 12.59 9.66 -7.01
C VAL A 108 13.43 9.13 -8.16
N ASP A 109 14.66 9.59 -8.25
CA ASP A 109 15.61 9.11 -9.24
C ASP A 109 16.36 7.89 -8.67
N LEU A 110 16.29 6.78 -9.40
CA LEU A 110 16.90 5.52 -9.00
C LEU A 110 18.37 5.45 -9.43
N PRO A 111 19.20 4.67 -8.74
CA PRO A 111 20.61 4.46 -9.15
C PRO A 111 20.76 3.87 -10.55
N THR A 112 19.69 3.24 -11.08
CA THR A 112 19.63 2.70 -12.45
C THR A 112 19.52 3.78 -13.54
N GLY A 113 19.31 5.05 -13.16
CA GLY A 113 19.02 6.15 -14.07
C GLY A 113 17.54 6.31 -14.44
N GLU A 114 16.67 5.43 -13.96
CA GLU A 114 15.22 5.56 -14.10
C GLU A 114 14.65 6.47 -13.02
N SER A 115 13.52 7.12 -13.32
CA SER A 115 12.79 7.91 -12.33
C SER A 115 11.44 7.25 -12.00
N GLU A 116 11.13 7.19 -10.73
CA GLU A 116 9.80 6.80 -10.24
C GLU A 116 9.03 8.02 -9.77
N VAL A 117 7.71 7.96 -9.86
CA VAL A 117 6.83 8.98 -9.29
C VAL A 117 6.03 8.37 -8.17
N LEU A 118 6.13 9.00 -7.01
CA LEU A 118 5.33 8.70 -5.83
C LEU A 118 4.20 9.73 -5.69
N ILE A 119 3.03 9.27 -5.30
CA ILE A 119 1.91 10.12 -4.88
C ILE A 119 1.66 9.89 -3.39
N THR A 120 1.53 10.98 -2.62
CA THR A 120 1.43 10.86 -1.16
C THR A 120 0.52 11.93 -0.55
N SER A 121 -0.06 11.61 0.62
CA SER A 121 -0.75 12.55 1.50
C SER A 121 0.19 13.41 2.34
N LEU A 122 1.49 13.08 2.42
CA LEU A 122 2.51 13.82 3.18
C LEU A 122 2.87 15.13 2.46
N THR A 123 2.04 16.16 2.64
CA THR A 123 2.13 17.42 1.89
C THR A 123 3.01 18.48 2.55
N GLU A 124 3.43 18.30 3.80
CA GLU A 124 4.25 19.24 4.55
C GLU A 124 5.73 19.11 4.16
N ARG A 125 6.19 19.96 3.24
CA ARG A 125 7.55 19.90 2.69
C ARG A 125 8.65 20.02 3.72
N GLY A 126 8.44 20.86 4.74
CA GLY A 126 9.42 21.07 5.82
C GLY A 126 9.60 19.84 6.71
N LYS A 127 8.51 19.09 6.95
CA LYS A 127 8.53 17.86 7.74
C LYS A 127 8.98 16.64 6.89
N TYR A 128 8.64 16.64 5.62
CA TYR A 128 8.92 15.55 4.69
C TYR A 128 9.66 16.08 3.45
N PRO A 129 10.99 16.33 3.52
CA PRO A 129 11.77 16.76 2.38
C PRO A 129 11.80 15.67 1.28
N VAL A 130 12.07 16.08 0.02
CA VAL A 130 12.02 15.17 -1.14
C VAL A 130 12.99 13.99 -1.00
N GLU A 131 14.11 14.25 -0.41
CA GLU A 131 15.25 13.33 -0.27
C GLU A 131 14.91 12.06 0.52
N ILE A 132 13.97 12.14 1.47
CA ILE A 132 13.60 10.98 2.28
C ILE A 132 12.72 9.97 1.53
N PHE A 133 12.06 10.38 0.44
CA PHE A 133 11.05 9.53 -0.19
C PHE A 133 11.60 8.29 -0.87
N GLY A 134 12.83 8.31 -1.30
CA GLY A 134 13.52 7.13 -1.82
C GLY A 134 13.60 6.03 -0.75
N ASP A 135 14.20 6.34 0.39
CA ASP A 135 14.36 5.41 1.50
C ASP A 135 13.02 5.05 2.14
N LEU A 136 12.12 6.03 2.28
CA LEU A 136 10.78 5.81 2.81
C LEU A 136 10.01 4.78 1.97
N TYR A 137 10.01 4.92 0.65
CA TYR A 137 9.30 3.99 -0.23
C TYR A 137 10.02 2.64 -0.35
N HIS A 138 11.34 2.62 -0.19
CA HIS A 138 12.11 1.37 -0.16
C HIS A 138 11.66 0.45 0.99
N GLN A 139 11.12 0.97 2.09
CA GLN A 139 10.55 0.19 3.19
C GLN A 139 9.35 -0.67 2.77
N ARG A 140 8.80 -0.50 1.57
CA ARG A 140 7.80 -1.40 0.99
C ARG A 140 8.40 -2.74 0.57
N TRP A 141 9.68 -2.77 0.20
CA TRP A 141 10.34 -3.95 -0.35
C TRP A 141 10.31 -5.19 0.57
N PRO A 142 10.49 -5.08 1.89
CA PRO A 142 10.40 -6.20 2.80
C PRO A 142 9.12 -7.04 2.69
N VAL A 143 8.01 -6.48 2.25
CA VAL A 143 6.76 -7.22 2.00
C VAL A 143 6.95 -8.29 0.90
N GLU A 144 7.75 -8.01 -0.12
CA GLU A 144 8.02 -8.98 -1.20
C GLU A 144 8.86 -10.16 -0.70
N GLU A 145 9.85 -9.88 0.16
CA GLU A 145 10.66 -10.93 0.81
C GLU A 145 9.81 -11.76 1.77
N ASP A 146 8.91 -11.12 2.52
CA ASP A 146 7.94 -11.80 3.39
C ASP A 146 7.05 -12.76 2.57
N TYR A 147 6.55 -12.32 1.42
CA TYR A 147 5.79 -13.18 0.51
C TYR A 147 6.59 -14.38 0.02
N LYS A 148 7.87 -14.19 -0.32
CA LYS A 148 8.74 -15.30 -0.72
C LYS A 148 8.92 -16.31 0.42
N VAL A 149 9.13 -15.83 1.65
CA VAL A 149 9.23 -16.70 2.84
C VAL A 149 7.92 -17.45 3.09
N MET A 150 6.78 -16.75 3.02
CA MET A 150 5.48 -17.37 3.22
C MET A 150 5.17 -18.45 2.17
N LYS A 151 5.50 -18.21 0.91
CA LYS A 151 5.29 -19.18 -0.17
C LYS A 151 6.27 -20.34 -0.13
N SER A 152 7.57 -20.08 0.02
CA SER A 152 8.62 -21.09 -0.12
C SER A 152 8.86 -21.90 1.17
N ARG A 153 8.96 -21.23 2.32
CA ARG A 153 9.31 -21.90 3.59
C ARG A 153 8.09 -22.31 4.39
N ILE A 154 7.10 -21.45 4.49
CA ILE A 154 5.89 -21.69 5.26
C ILE A 154 4.85 -22.44 4.42
N GLN A 155 5.00 -22.42 3.09
CA GLN A 155 4.09 -23.06 2.14
C GLN A 155 2.64 -22.62 2.37
N ILE A 156 2.41 -21.27 2.44
CA ILE A 156 1.14 -20.67 2.81
C ILE A 156 -0.03 -21.15 1.94
N GLU A 157 0.24 -21.58 0.72
CA GLU A 157 -0.74 -22.06 -0.27
C GLU A 157 -1.00 -23.58 -0.16
N ASN A 158 -0.29 -24.31 0.69
CA ASN A 158 -0.47 -25.75 0.87
C ASN A 158 -1.40 -25.99 2.06
N PHE A 159 -2.63 -26.40 1.80
CA PHE A 159 -3.66 -26.63 2.81
C PHE A 159 -3.85 -28.11 3.09
N SER A 160 -3.94 -28.49 4.38
CA SER A 160 -4.13 -29.87 4.81
C SER A 160 -5.56 -30.36 4.59
N GLY A 161 -6.53 -29.45 4.59
CA GLY A 161 -7.95 -29.75 4.44
C GLY A 161 -8.57 -29.16 3.19
N LYS A 162 -9.75 -29.69 2.81
CA LYS A 162 -10.50 -29.27 1.61
C LYS A 162 -11.71 -28.40 1.91
N THR A 163 -12.06 -28.20 3.19
CA THR A 163 -13.17 -27.31 3.57
C THR A 163 -12.70 -25.87 3.69
N VAL A 164 -13.62 -24.92 3.47
CA VAL A 164 -13.33 -23.50 3.65
C VAL A 164 -12.77 -23.21 5.05
N HIS A 165 -13.35 -23.84 6.07
CA HIS A 165 -12.93 -23.67 7.46
C HIS A 165 -11.49 -24.16 7.69
N SER A 166 -11.13 -25.34 7.19
CA SER A 166 -9.76 -25.87 7.31
C SER A 166 -8.73 -25.01 6.56
N VAL A 167 -9.09 -24.46 5.41
CA VAL A 167 -8.23 -23.53 4.65
C VAL A 167 -7.95 -22.27 5.49
N TYR A 168 -8.98 -21.67 6.11
CA TYR A 168 -8.79 -20.50 6.97
C TYR A 168 -7.96 -20.84 8.20
N GLN A 169 -8.20 -21.98 8.86
CA GLN A 169 -7.40 -22.41 10.02
C GLN A 169 -5.93 -22.57 9.65
N ASP A 170 -5.61 -23.30 8.59
CA ASP A 170 -4.23 -23.48 8.12
C ASP A 170 -3.57 -22.15 7.78
N PHE A 171 -4.27 -21.28 7.07
CA PHE A 171 -3.75 -19.97 6.68
C PHE A 171 -3.37 -19.12 7.90
N TYR A 172 -4.31 -18.94 8.83
CA TYR A 172 -4.06 -18.10 10.00
C TYR A 172 -3.07 -18.73 10.99
N ALA A 173 -3.05 -20.06 11.12
CA ALA A 173 -2.04 -20.76 11.90
C ALA A 173 -0.63 -20.51 11.37
N LYS A 174 -0.46 -20.51 10.05
CA LYS A 174 0.83 -20.22 9.39
C LYS A 174 1.26 -18.76 9.56
N VAL A 175 0.33 -17.82 9.42
CA VAL A 175 0.60 -16.39 9.69
C VAL A 175 1.00 -16.19 11.15
N PHE A 176 0.27 -16.82 12.08
CA PHE A 176 0.59 -16.77 13.52
C PHE A 176 1.99 -17.32 13.80
N THR A 177 2.31 -18.50 13.28
CA THR A 177 3.62 -19.15 13.49
C THR A 177 4.76 -18.27 12.98
N LYS A 178 4.59 -17.66 11.80
CA LYS A 178 5.56 -16.71 11.23
C LYS A 178 5.77 -15.51 12.15
N ASN A 179 4.69 -14.89 12.63
CA ASN A 179 4.77 -13.74 13.52
C ASN A 179 5.39 -14.09 14.86
N PHE A 180 5.03 -15.25 15.42
CA PHE A 180 5.59 -15.74 16.67
C PHE A 180 7.11 -15.96 16.57
N ALA A 181 7.56 -16.59 15.48
CA ALA A 181 8.99 -16.74 15.20
C ALA A 181 9.71 -15.38 15.06
N ALA A 182 9.09 -14.40 14.39
CA ALA A 182 9.67 -13.06 14.25
C ALA A 182 9.84 -12.34 15.59
N ILE A 183 8.86 -12.47 16.50
CA ILE A 183 8.93 -11.91 17.85
C ILE A 183 10.03 -12.58 18.68
N LEU A 184 10.13 -13.91 18.62
CA LEU A 184 11.20 -14.63 19.33
C LEU A 184 12.59 -14.25 18.87
N ILE A 185 12.78 -14.10 17.55
CA ILE A 185 14.08 -13.66 17.00
C ILE A 185 14.42 -12.25 17.48
N GLN A 186 13.46 -11.34 17.48
CA GLN A 186 13.67 -9.97 17.94
C GLN A 186 14.06 -9.94 19.42
N SER A 187 13.41 -10.73 20.28
CA SER A 187 13.69 -10.78 21.73
C SER A 187 15.08 -11.38 22.09
N VAL A 188 15.75 -12.05 21.14
CA VAL A 188 17.09 -12.62 21.34
C VAL A 188 18.18 -11.70 20.77
N SER A 189 17.80 -10.74 19.91
CA SER A 189 18.74 -9.84 19.24
C SER A 189 18.94 -8.50 19.97
N ASP A 190 18.14 -8.24 21.01
CA ASP A 190 18.28 -7.13 21.97
C ASP A 190 19.05 -7.59 23.20
#